data_107d40d47ca6fe405cb776dd92df5ff8
#
_entry.id   107d40d47ca6fe405cb776dd92df5ff8
#
_cell.length_a   1.000
_cell.length_b   1.000
_cell.length_c   1.000
_cell.angle_alpha   90.00
_cell.angle_beta   90.00
_cell.angle_gamma   90.00
#
_symmetry.space_group_name_H-M   'P 1'
#
loop_
_entity.id
_entity.type
_entity.pdbx_description
1 polymer ?
#
loop_
_entity_poly.entity_id
_entity_poly.type
_entity_poly.pdbx_seq_one_letter_code
_entity_poly.pdbx_strand_id
1 'polypeptide(L)'
;MKIAFHLNCLEQGGAERVVSNLANQFAEDGDEVYILTEWKAENEFRISDKVKRVHVGLKPEDDKKGRITKFLLRIRYLHRFMKQEKPDVVAAFAHRAIYRALTASIGTGVPVITAVRTDPAGHYDHWDDKIQIPLLFPRAAGCVFQTEGQRDFFPAYVRKKSIIILNPIHDKYLNVPEPSVRQKEVVQSGRLVDFKNQPMLIEAFLEVHKKHPDYVLKIYGPDSKDGTKEILEHLIEQNKAQEYVMLMGGSDELEKQLPNASVYAFSSDWEGLPNALLEALSLGLPVVATDCPCGGPRTVIRSGENGILVPIKNKEAMTEAINLLIEDRELAERLGEKARELGPSITASSIAEQWRQYMKKIVADRRNR
;
A
#
# COMPACT_ATOMS: atom_id res chain seq x y z
N MET A 1 21.59 11.49 -7.17
CA MET A 1 21.36 10.55 -8.29
C MET A 1 20.28 11.09 -9.20
N LYS A 2 20.21 10.61 -10.46
CA LYS A 2 19.08 10.88 -11.35
C LYS A 2 18.12 9.68 -11.33
N ILE A 3 16.98 9.81 -10.67
CA ILE A 3 16.05 8.71 -10.37
C ILE A 3 14.74 8.93 -11.12
N ALA A 4 14.19 7.89 -11.72
CA ALA A 4 12.86 7.95 -12.32
C ALA A 4 11.94 6.89 -11.72
N PHE A 5 10.75 7.31 -11.30
CA PHE A 5 9.66 6.44 -10.87
C PHE A 5 8.66 6.28 -12.01
N HIS A 6 8.32 5.06 -12.38
CA HIS A 6 7.35 4.78 -13.44
C HIS A 6 6.12 4.04 -12.90
N LEU A 7 4.95 4.61 -13.17
CA LEU A 7 3.65 4.05 -12.83
C LEU A 7 2.58 4.53 -13.83
N ASN A 8 1.36 4.04 -13.71
CA ASN A 8 0.31 4.42 -14.65
C ASN A 8 -0.14 5.88 -14.49
N CYS A 9 -0.49 6.29 -13.27
CA CYS A 9 -0.94 7.65 -12.89
C CYS A 9 -0.58 7.89 -11.41
N LEU A 10 -1.00 9.02 -10.84
CA LEU A 10 -0.84 9.35 -9.41
C LEU A 10 -2.18 9.38 -8.66
N GLU A 11 -3.18 8.66 -9.15
CA GLU A 11 -4.48 8.55 -8.50
C GLU A 11 -4.35 8.11 -7.02
N GLN A 12 -5.35 8.38 -6.19
CA GLN A 12 -5.29 8.09 -4.75
C GLN A 12 -5.32 6.59 -4.43
N GLY A 13 -4.22 5.92 -4.76
CA GLY A 13 -3.94 4.50 -4.50
C GLY A 13 -2.75 4.30 -3.56
N GLY A 14 -2.57 3.05 -3.10
CA GLY A 14 -1.50 2.72 -2.15
C GLY A 14 -0.09 2.82 -2.75
N ALA A 15 0.10 2.36 -3.98
CA ALA A 15 1.39 2.40 -4.67
C ALA A 15 1.76 3.83 -5.09
N GLU A 16 0.77 4.59 -5.55
CA GLU A 16 0.88 5.99 -5.95
C GLU A 16 1.30 6.88 -4.78
N ARG A 17 0.72 6.63 -3.60
CA ARG A 17 1.09 7.30 -2.36
C ARG A 17 2.55 7.03 -1.98
N VAL A 18 3.00 5.78 -2.09
CA VAL A 18 4.40 5.42 -1.82
C VAL A 18 5.35 6.15 -2.79
N VAL A 19 5.02 6.17 -4.09
CA VAL A 19 5.84 6.86 -5.09
C VAL A 19 5.88 8.36 -4.82
N SER A 20 4.75 8.99 -4.49
CA SER A 20 4.72 10.43 -4.18
C SER A 20 5.57 10.76 -2.96
N ASN A 21 5.47 9.98 -1.87
CA ASN A 21 6.28 10.18 -0.66
C ASN A 21 7.78 10.00 -0.95
N LEU A 22 8.16 8.91 -1.64
CA LEU A 22 9.56 8.67 -2.00
C LEU A 22 10.12 9.74 -2.92
N ALA A 23 9.37 10.13 -3.96
CA ALA A 23 9.82 11.12 -4.92
C ALA A 23 10.04 12.49 -4.26
N ASN A 24 9.13 12.90 -3.37
CA ASN A 24 9.26 14.12 -2.60
C ASN A 24 10.49 14.07 -1.70
N GLN A 25 10.68 12.98 -0.94
CA GLN A 25 11.83 12.83 -0.04
C GLN A 25 13.16 12.83 -0.80
N PHE A 26 13.27 12.10 -1.92
CA PHE A 26 14.49 12.10 -2.74
C PHE A 26 14.80 13.48 -3.32
N ALA A 27 13.76 14.23 -3.74
CA ALA A 27 13.93 15.58 -4.27
C ALA A 27 14.35 16.58 -3.17
N GLU A 28 13.85 16.43 -1.96
CA GLU A 28 14.28 17.21 -0.78
C GLU A 28 15.73 16.92 -0.43
N ASP A 29 16.14 15.65 -0.52
CA ASP A 29 17.51 15.21 -0.27
C ASP A 29 18.50 15.63 -1.39
N GLY A 30 18.03 16.31 -2.44
CA GLY A 30 18.85 16.87 -3.51
C GLY A 30 19.09 15.95 -4.70
N ASP A 31 18.37 14.84 -4.81
CA ASP A 31 18.39 13.99 -6.00
C ASP A 31 17.57 14.63 -7.15
N GLU A 32 17.95 14.37 -8.41
CA GLU A 32 17.17 14.73 -9.59
C GLU A 32 16.09 13.66 -9.81
N VAL A 33 14.82 14.02 -9.58
CA VAL A 33 13.72 13.06 -9.54
C VAL A 33 12.72 13.28 -10.65
N TYR A 34 12.36 12.21 -11.34
CA TYR A 34 11.30 12.16 -12.35
C TYR A 34 10.17 11.22 -11.91
N ILE A 35 8.93 11.62 -12.15
CA ILE A 35 7.77 10.73 -12.13
C ILE A 35 7.23 10.59 -13.55
N LEU A 36 7.23 9.35 -14.05
CA LEU A 36 6.81 8.99 -15.40
C LEU A 36 5.41 8.39 -15.34
N THR A 37 4.40 9.10 -15.88
CA THR A 37 3.02 8.63 -15.88
C THR A 37 2.48 8.45 -17.29
N GLU A 38 1.53 7.54 -17.48
CA GLU A 38 0.89 7.27 -18.78
C GLU A 38 -0.38 8.09 -19.00
N TRP A 39 -1.03 8.54 -17.92
CA TRP A 39 -2.15 9.47 -17.95
C TRP A 39 -2.18 10.30 -16.67
N LYS A 40 -3.07 11.30 -16.65
CA LYS A 40 -3.37 12.12 -15.49
C LYS A 40 -4.77 11.76 -15.00
N ALA A 41 -4.91 11.46 -13.70
CA ALA A 41 -6.19 11.26 -13.05
C ALA A 41 -6.76 12.58 -12.52
N GLU A 42 -8.06 12.61 -12.21
CA GLU A 42 -8.71 13.80 -11.66
C GLU A 42 -8.22 14.13 -10.25
N ASN A 43 -8.10 13.09 -9.39
CA ASN A 43 -7.66 13.23 -8.01
C ASN A 43 -6.32 12.55 -7.84
N GLU A 44 -5.24 13.33 -7.76
CA GLU A 44 -3.87 12.82 -7.66
C GLU A 44 -3.19 13.29 -6.38
N PHE A 45 -2.24 12.50 -5.90
CA PHE A 45 -1.35 12.91 -4.82
C PHE A 45 -0.51 14.12 -5.23
N ARG A 46 -0.29 15.02 -4.28
CA ARG A 46 0.60 16.15 -4.45
C ARG A 46 2.05 15.70 -4.55
N ILE A 47 2.76 16.24 -5.51
CA ILE A 47 4.21 16.11 -5.65
C ILE A 47 4.88 17.48 -5.48
N SER A 48 6.10 17.49 -4.95
CA SER A 48 6.92 18.70 -4.80
C SER A 48 7.22 19.32 -6.17
N ASP A 49 7.31 20.63 -6.23
CA ASP A 49 7.72 21.36 -7.44
C ASP A 49 9.16 21.02 -7.88
N LYS A 50 9.97 20.41 -7.00
CA LYS A 50 11.31 19.90 -7.31
C LYS A 50 11.26 18.60 -8.11
N VAL A 51 10.12 17.88 -8.13
CA VAL A 51 9.94 16.62 -8.86
C VAL A 51 9.45 16.90 -10.28
N LYS A 52 10.17 16.40 -11.27
CA LYS A 52 9.81 16.56 -12.69
C LYS A 52 8.81 15.50 -13.10
N ARG A 53 7.58 15.90 -13.43
CA ARG A 53 6.58 14.98 -13.99
C ARG A 53 6.70 14.92 -15.50
N VAL A 54 6.78 13.72 -16.07
CA VAL A 54 6.87 13.48 -17.51
C VAL A 54 5.77 12.50 -17.96
N HIS A 55 5.01 12.90 -18.98
CA HIS A 55 4.03 12.02 -19.61
C HIS A 55 4.74 11.10 -20.61
N VAL A 56 4.65 9.79 -20.37
CA VAL A 56 5.21 8.74 -21.24
C VAL A 56 4.13 7.84 -21.85
N GLY A 57 2.86 8.21 -21.68
CA GLY A 57 1.71 7.49 -22.21
C GLY A 57 1.36 7.90 -23.65
N LEU A 58 0.19 7.42 -24.10
CA LEU A 58 -0.34 7.78 -25.42
C LEU A 58 -0.69 9.24 -25.49
N LYS A 59 -0.48 9.82 -26.67
CA LYS A 59 -0.90 11.17 -27.00
C LYS A 59 -2.30 11.16 -27.61
N PRO A 60 -3.04 12.29 -27.61
CA PRO A 60 -4.37 12.35 -28.23
C PRO A 60 -4.40 11.87 -29.69
N GLU A 61 -3.35 12.12 -30.45
CA GLU A 61 -3.18 11.66 -31.84
C GLU A 61 -3.07 10.13 -31.98
N ASP A 62 -2.78 9.43 -30.89
CA ASP A 62 -2.63 7.97 -30.87
C ASP A 62 -3.98 7.26 -30.66
N ASP A 63 -5.04 7.99 -30.28
CA ASP A 63 -6.33 7.38 -29.92
C ASP A 63 -7.01 6.61 -31.05
N LYS A 64 -6.77 7.03 -32.28
CA LYS A 64 -7.29 6.35 -33.48
C LYS A 64 -6.50 5.12 -33.89
N LYS A 65 -5.36 4.83 -33.26
CA LYS A 65 -4.48 3.70 -33.61
C LYS A 65 -4.97 2.39 -33.04
N GLY A 66 -4.64 1.29 -33.69
CA GLY A 66 -5.00 -0.05 -33.25
C GLY A 66 -4.31 -0.45 -31.93
N ARG A 67 -4.88 -1.44 -31.23
CA ARG A 67 -4.45 -1.89 -29.89
C ARG A 67 -2.96 -2.24 -29.82
N ILE A 68 -2.44 -2.98 -30.82
CA ILE A 68 -1.02 -3.36 -30.87
C ILE A 68 -0.12 -2.13 -31.02
N THR A 69 -0.49 -1.22 -31.92
CA THR A 69 0.26 0.03 -32.15
C THR A 69 0.29 0.87 -30.86
N LYS A 70 -0.83 1.02 -30.18
CA LYS A 70 -0.92 1.70 -28.88
C LYS A 70 0.02 1.09 -27.84
N PHE A 71 0.08 -0.23 -27.77
CA PHE A 71 1.01 -0.94 -26.86
C PHE A 71 2.47 -0.63 -27.19
N LEU A 72 2.87 -0.72 -28.46
CA LEU A 72 4.23 -0.43 -28.92
C LEU A 72 4.62 1.05 -28.71
N LEU A 73 3.67 1.97 -28.87
CA LEU A 73 3.93 3.40 -28.66
C LEU A 73 4.23 3.72 -27.17
N ARG A 74 3.52 3.12 -26.23
CA ARG A 74 3.85 3.29 -24.79
C ARG A 74 5.29 2.86 -24.48
N ILE A 75 5.69 1.69 -25.01
CA ILE A 75 7.08 1.20 -24.86
C ILE A 75 8.05 2.19 -25.52
N ARG A 76 7.76 2.65 -26.75
CA ARG A 76 8.62 3.59 -27.48
C ARG A 76 8.80 4.93 -26.77
N TYR A 77 7.73 5.49 -26.17
CA TYR A 77 7.82 6.78 -25.47
C TYR A 77 8.65 6.65 -24.21
N LEU A 78 8.45 5.58 -23.43
CA LEU A 78 9.26 5.30 -22.27
C LEU A 78 10.74 5.00 -22.63
N HIS A 79 10.98 4.23 -23.70
CA HIS A 79 12.33 3.98 -24.22
C HIS A 79 13.03 5.28 -24.64
N ARG A 80 12.32 6.19 -25.33
CA ARG A 80 12.86 7.50 -25.74
C ARG A 80 13.28 8.31 -24.53
N PHE A 81 12.44 8.38 -23.49
CA PHE A 81 12.77 9.03 -22.24
C PHE A 81 14.07 8.46 -21.65
N MET A 82 14.17 7.14 -21.49
CA MET A 82 15.36 6.49 -20.94
C MET A 82 16.62 6.78 -21.76
N LYS A 83 16.51 6.85 -23.10
CA LYS A 83 17.64 7.17 -24.00
C LYS A 83 18.08 8.63 -23.90
N GLN A 84 17.13 9.55 -23.78
CA GLN A 84 17.39 10.99 -23.77
C GLN A 84 17.88 11.46 -22.39
N GLU A 85 17.14 11.09 -21.34
CA GLU A 85 17.42 11.56 -19.99
C GLU A 85 18.48 10.73 -19.26
N LYS A 86 18.66 9.47 -19.64
CA LYS A 86 19.66 8.54 -19.07
C LYS A 86 19.65 8.55 -17.54
N PRO A 87 18.50 8.27 -16.88
CA PRO A 87 18.48 8.19 -15.44
C PRO A 87 19.44 7.10 -14.93
N ASP A 88 20.02 7.30 -13.75
CA ASP A 88 20.87 6.30 -13.11
C ASP A 88 20.08 5.00 -12.84
N VAL A 89 18.78 5.13 -12.55
CA VAL A 89 17.87 4.00 -12.29
C VAL A 89 16.41 4.39 -12.56
N VAL A 90 15.61 3.42 -13.02
CA VAL A 90 14.16 3.51 -13.10
C VAL A 90 13.54 2.51 -12.10
N ALA A 91 12.72 2.98 -11.18
CA ALA A 91 11.90 2.14 -10.32
C ALA A 91 10.46 2.08 -10.86
N ALA A 92 10.02 0.90 -11.28
CA ALA A 92 8.71 0.69 -11.91
C ALA A 92 7.74 0.07 -10.89
N PHE A 93 6.58 0.72 -10.74
CA PHE A 93 5.48 0.33 -9.87
C PHE A 93 4.26 -0.04 -10.71
N ALA A 94 3.36 -0.82 -10.14
CA ALA A 94 2.19 -1.40 -10.80
C ALA A 94 2.52 -2.45 -11.88
N HIS A 95 1.70 -3.48 -11.90
CA HIS A 95 1.90 -4.71 -12.69
C HIS A 95 2.28 -4.48 -14.16
N ARG A 96 1.42 -3.79 -14.93
CA ARG A 96 1.66 -3.56 -16.36
C ARG A 96 2.76 -2.52 -16.62
N ALA A 97 2.95 -1.56 -15.74
CA ALA A 97 4.03 -0.57 -15.84
C ALA A 97 5.41 -1.24 -15.68
N ILE A 98 5.53 -2.24 -14.80
CA ILE A 98 6.74 -3.05 -14.63
C ILE A 98 7.16 -3.70 -15.97
N TYR A 99 6.24 -4.40 -16.64
CA TYR A 99 6.55 -5.06 -17.92
C TYR A 99 6.95 -4.05 -19.00
N ARG A 100 6.27 -2.91 -19.07
CA ARG A 100 6.63 -1.84 -20.02
C ARG A 100 8.00 -1.26 -19.74
N ALA A 101 8.35 -1.02 -18.47
CA ALA A 101 9.66 -0.50 -18.09
C ALA A 101 10.78 -1.49 -18.43
N LEU A 102 10.61 -2.78 -18.12
CA LEU A 102 11.56 -3.84 -18.46
C LEU A 102 11.77 -3.96 -19.97
N THR A 103 10.69 -3.89 -20.75
CA THR A 103 10.77 -3.92 -22.22
C THR A 103 11.42 -2.66 -22.78
N ALA A 104 11.02 -1.49 -22.29
CA ALA A 104 11.54 -0.21 -22.75
C ALA A 104 13.03 -0.01 -22.41
N SER A 105 13.53 -0.66 -21.37
CA SER A 105 14.95 -0.56 -20.98
C SER A 105 15.92 -1.28 -21.93
N ILE A 106 15.42 -2.15 -22.81
CA ILE A 106 16.27 -2.91 -23.74
C ILE A 106 17.07 -1.97 -24.62
N GLY A 107 18.40 -2.12 -24.65
CA GLY A 107 19.33 -1.30 -25.42
C GLY A 107 19.49 0.16 -24.92
N THR A 108 18.91 0.56 -23.79
CA THR A 108 19.08 1.90 -23.23
C THR A 108 20.29 2.06 -22.34
N GLY A 109 20.70 0.98 -21.71
CA GLY A 109 21.72 1.07 -20.69
C GLY A 109 21.18 1.42 -19.29
N VAL A 110 19.90 1.72 -19.11
CA VAL A 110 19.29 2.12 -17.84
C VAL A 110 18.82 0.90 -17.04
N PRO A 111 19.26 0.74 -15.78
CA PRO A 111 18.78 -0.34 -14.90
C PRO A 111 17.34 -0.09 -14.45
N VAL A 112 16.54 -1.17 -14.43
CA VAL A 112 15.16 -1.13 -13.94
C VAL A 112 15.03 -1.96 -12.67
N ILE A 113 14.49 -1.36 -11.62
CA ILE A 113 14.05 -2.01 -10.39
C ILE A 113 12.53 -2.21 -10.49
N THR A 114 12.05 -3.41 -10.22
CA THR A 114 10.62 -3.71 -10.15
C THR A 114 10.13 -3.60 -8.70
N ALA A 115 8.99 -2.97 -8.48
CA ALA A 115 8.39 -2.81 -7.16
C ALA A 115 6.97 -3.40 -7.13
N VAL A 116 6.82 -4.57 -6.54
CA VAL A 116 5.52 -5.24 -6.37
C VAL A 116 4.86 -4.71 -5.10
N ARG A 117 3.61 -4.20 -5.21
CA ARG A 117 2.88 -3.50 -4.13
C ARG A 117 1.50 -4.07 -3.85
N THR A 118 1.20 -5.24 -4.38
CA THR A 118 -0.08 -5.93 -4.21
C THR A 118 0.17 -7.41 -3.93
N ASP A 119 -0.88 -8.14 -3.56
CA ASP A 119 -0.80 -9.61 -3.52
C ASP A 119 -0.56 -10.15 -4.94
N PRO A 120 0.58 -10.79 -5.20
CA PRO A 120 0.89 -11.27 -6.54
C PRO A 120 -0.02 -12.40 -7.00
N ALA A 121 -0.58 -13.20 -6.10
CA ALA A 121 -1.48 -14.31 -6.47
C ALA A 121 -2.73 -13.81 -7.21
N GLY A 122 -3.24 -12.63 -6.84
CA GLY A 122 -4.39 -12.02 -7.51
C GLY A 122 -4.07 -11.21 -8.76
N HIS A 123 -2.78 -10.85 -8.99
CA HIS A 123 -2.40 -9.89 -10.03
C HIS A 123 -1.37 -10.40 -11.04
N TYR A 124 -0.63 -11.46 -10.72
CA TYR A 124 0.45 -12.01 -11.53
C TYR A 124 0.24 -13.49 -11.91
N ASP A 125 -0.98 -14.00 -11.81
CA ASP A 125 -1.34 -15.41 -12.16
C ASP A 125 -2.12 -15.54 -13.48
N HIS A 126 -2.19 -14.49 -14.29
CA HIS A 126 -2.76 -14.58 -15.63
C HIS A 126 -1.85 -15.37 -16.57
N TRP A 127 -2.42 -15.93 -17.65
CA TRP A 127 -1.67 -16.73 -18.61
C TRP A 127 -0.49 -15.96 -19.25
N ASP A 128 -0.64 -14.67 -19.49
CA ASP A 128 0.41 -13.83 -20.06
C ASP A 128 1.52 -13.52 -19.06
N ASP A 129 1.25 -13.53 -17.75
CA ASP A 129 2.26 -13.39 -16.70
C ASP A 129 3.20 -14.61 -16.66
N LYS A 130 2.67 -15.81 -16.89
CA LYS A 130 3.45 -17.05 -17.00
C LYS A 130 4.50 -16.99 -18.12
N ILE A 131 4.29 -16.13 -19.12
CA ILE A 131 5.25 -15.85 -20.19
C ILE A 131 6.12 -14.63 -19.85
N GLN A 132 5.52 -13.55 -19.39
CA GLN A 132 6.23 -12.28 -19.18
C GLN A 132 7.20 -12.32 -18.00
N ILE A 133 6.87 -13.03 -16.91
CA ILE A 133 7.75 -13.17 -15.76
C ILE A 133 9.09 -13.83 -16.17
N PRO A 134 9.12 -15.05 -16.75
CA PRO A 134 10.39 -15.67 -17.15
C PRO A 134 11.13 -14.93 -18.25
N LEU A 135 10.42 -14.18 -19.11
CA LEU A 135 11.04 -13.44 -20.22
C LEU A 135 11.64 -12.09 -19.77
N LEU A 136 10.94 -11.35 -18.93
CA LEU A 136 11.28 -9.96 -18.62
C LEU A 136 11.96 -9.79 -17.27
N PHE A 137 11.53 -10.48 -16.21
CA PHE A 137 12.13 -10.33 -14.88
C PHE A 137 13.61 -10.70 -14.79
N PRO A 138 14.20 -11.60 -15.62
CA PRO A 138 15.66 -11.76 -15.66
C PRO A 138 16.40 -10.45 -15.96
N ARG A 139 15.78 -9.52 -16.71
CA ARG A 139 16.34 -8.20 -17.06
C ARG A 139 16.25 -7.16 -15.96
N ALA A 140 15.37 -7.36 -14.97
CA ALA A 140 15.31 -6.47 -13.82
C ALA A 140 16.68 -6.43 -13.13
N ALA A 141 17.20 -5.24 -12.87
CA ALA A 141 18.44 -5.06 -12.14
C ALA A 141 18.27 -5.39 -10.65
N GLY A 142 17.06 -5.21 -10.13
CA GLY A 142 16.65 -5.55 -8.78
C GLY A 142 15.13 -5.65 -8.66
N CYS A 143 14.66 -6.21 -7.54
CA CYS A 143 13.25 -6.35 -7.23
C CYS A 143 13.00 -5.92 -5.78
N VAL A 144 11.98 -5.12 -5.54
CA VAL A 144 11.55 -4.69 -4.20
C VAL A 144 10.17 -5.26 -3.92
N PHE A 145 10.07 -5.98 -2.83
CA PHE A 145 8.84 -6.52 -2.28
C PHE A 145 8.54 -5.85 -0.93
N GLN A 146 7.33 -6.01 -0.43
CA GLN A 146 6.93 -5.51 0.87
C GLN A 146 6.90 -6.62 1.92
N THR A 147 6.73 -7.87 1.48
CA THR A 147 6.57 -9.05 2.33
C THR A 147 7.36 -10.23 1.79
N GLU A 148 7.67 -11.19 2.66
CA GLU A 148 8.27 -12.45 2.24
C GLU A 148 7.32 -13.24 1.34
N GLY A 149 6.02 -13.26 1.63
CA GLY A 149 5.02 -13.93 0.81
C GLY A 149 4.96 -13.39 -0.62
N GLN A 150 5.05 -12.06 -0.80
CA GLN A 150 5.19 -11.48 -2.14
C GLN A 150 6.44 -11.96 -2.85
N ARG A 151 7.58 -11.96 -2.15
CA ARG A 151 8.88 -12.41 -2.71
C ARG A 151 8.84 -13.88 -3.11
N ASP A 152 8.26 -14.72 -2.28
CA ASP A 152 8.27 -16.18 -2.44
C ASP A 152 7.36 -16.67 -3.57
N PHE A 153 6.38 -15.87 -3.99
CA PHE A 153 5.61 -16.11 -5.21
C PHE A 153 6.49 -16.14 -6.47
N PHE A 154 7.57 -15.38 -6.51
CA PHE A 154 8.42 -15.25 -7.69
C PHE A 154 9.52 -16.33 -7.74
N PRO A 155 10.00 -16.69 -8.95
CA PRO A 155 11.08 -17.67 -9.12
C PRO A 155 12.38 -17.30 -8.40
N ALA A 156 13.20 -18.30 -8.09
CA ALA A 156 14.46 -18.14 -7.35
C ALA A 156 15.40 -17.07 -7.93
N TYR A 157 15.47 -16.92 -9.25
CA TYR A 157 16.32 -15.91 -9.89
C TYR A 157 15.85 -14.46 -9.64
N VAL A 158 14.56 -14.26 -9.35
CA VAL A 158 13.98 -12.96 -8.92
C VAL A 158 14.31 -12.75 -7.45
N ARG A 159 14.08 -13.76 -6.60
CA ARG A 159 14.33 -13.71 -5.16
C ARG A 159 15.77 -13.37 -4.82
N LYS A 160 16.76 -13.95 -5.56
CA LYS A 160 18.20 -13.73 -5.34
C LYS A 160 18.65 -12.27 -5.49
N LYS A 161 17.93 -11.46 -6.26
CA LYS A 161 18.22 -10.04 -6.49
C LYS A 161 17.16 -9.11 -5.90
N SER A 162 16.45 -9.58 -4.90
CA SER A 162 15.38 -8.81 -4.26
C SER A 162 15.73 -8.35 -2.85
N ILE A 163 14.99 -7.34 -2.41
CA ILE A 163 14.99 -6.85 -1.04
C ILE A 163 13.54 -6.62 -0.60
N ILE A 164 13.28 -6.70 0.70
CA ILE A 164 12.01 -6.30 1.30
C ILE A 164 12.19 -4.89 1.84
N ILE A 165 11.35 -3.96 1.37
CA ILE A 165 11.27 -2.59 1.87
C ILE A 165 9.80 -2.27 2.11
N LEU A 166 9.48 -1.88 3.34
CA LEU A 166 8.12 -1.52 3.75
C LEU A 166 7.65 -0.22 3.07
N ASN A 167 6.38 0.12 3.25
CA ASN A 167 5.84 1.41 2.80
C ASN A 167 6.23 2.52 3.78
N PRO A 168 6.55 3.73 3.28
CA PRO A 168 6.67 4.89 4.15
C PRO A 168 5.30 5.36 4.62
N ILE A 169 5.20 5.79 5.87
CA ILE A 169 4.05 6.54 6.36
C ILE A 169 4.30 8.04 6.27
N HIS A 170 3.23 8.81 6.31
CA HIS A 170 3.32 10.27 6.38
C HIS A 170 3.62 10.71 7.81
N ASP A 171 4.48 11.72 7.96
CA ASP A 171 4.97 12.19 9.27
C ASP A 171 3.85 12.66 10.22
N LYS A 172 2.68 13.03 9.68
CA LYS A 172 1.50 13.40 10.49
C LYS A 172 0.99 12.27 11.39
N TYR A 173 1.34 11.01 11.11
CA TYR A 173 1.01 9.85 11.96
C TYR A 173 2.08 9.56 13.01
N LEU A 174 3.20 10.30 12.99
CA LEU A 174 4.27 10.21 13.97
C LEU A 174 4.07 11.27 15.06
N ASN A 175 4.53 10.97 16.26
CA ASN A 175 4.48 11.91 17.39
C ASN A 175 3.08 12.46 17.73
N VAL A 176 2.03 11.73 17.35
CA VAL A 176 0.67 12.07 17.77
C VAL A 176 0.55 11.76 19.27
N PRO A 177 0.10 12.73 20.11
CA PRO A 177 -0.09 12.47 21.52
C PRO A 177 -1.07 11.33 21.77
N GLU A 178 -0.74 10.49 22.74
CA GLU A 178 -1.66 9.45 23.17
C GLU A 178 -2.78 10.07 24.01
N PRO A 179 -4.05 9.71 23.76
CA PRO A 179 -5.14 10.21 24.58
C PRO A 179 -5.05 9.62 26.00
N SER A 180 -5.35 10.43 27.01
CA SER A 180 -5.39 9.97 28.42
C SER A 180 -6.46 8.90 28.66
N VAL A 181 -7.52 8.92 27.88
CA VAL A 181 -8.60 7.92 27.89
C VAL A 181 -9.07 7.70 26.46
N ARG A 182 -9.08 6.46 26.02
CA ARG A 182 -9.64 6.10 24.70
C ARG A 182 -11.15 6.07 24.76
N GLN A 183 -11.78 6.48 23.66
CA GLN A 183 -13.23 6.42 23.48
C GLN A 183 -13.67 4.98 23.22
N LYS A 184 -14.93 4.68 23.55
CA LYS A 184 -15.55 3.37 23.31
C LYS A 184 -15.87 3.18 21.84
N GLU A 185 -14.81 3.17 21.02
CA GLU A 185 -14.87 3.11 19.58
C GLU A 185 -14.00 1.98 19.05
N VAL A 186 -14.56 1.19 18.14
CA VAL A 186 -13.82 0.33 17.21
C VAL A 186 -13.77 1.07 15.88
N VAL A 187 -12.57 1.17 15.28
CA VAL A 187 -12.39 1.93 14.04
C VAL A 187 -11.73 1.09 12.97
N GLN A 188 -12.08 1.37 11.72
CA GLN A 188 -11.40 0.89 10.52
C GLN A 188 -11.16 2.06 9.59
N SER A 189 -10.05 2.03 8.83
CA SER A 189 -9.81 2.99 7.76
C SER A 189 -9.40 2.30 6.45
N GLY A 190 -9.91 2.82 5.32
CA GLY A 190 -9.64 2.32 3.99
C GLY A 190 -10.84 2.46 3.08
N ARG A 191 -10.62 2.47 1.75
CA ARG A 191 -11.70 2.58 0.76
C ARG A 191 -12.78 1.53 1.01
N LEU A 192 -14.03 1.88 0.77
CA LEU A 192 -15.13 0.92 0.75
C LEU A 192 -15.02 0.13 -0.56
N VAL A 193 -14.55 -1.13 -0.46
CA VAL A 193 -14.30 -2.01 -1.61
C VAL A 193 -14.34 -3.47 -1.14
N ASP A 194 -14.80 -4.35 -1.99
CA ASP A 194 -15.12 -5.75 -1.66
C ASP A 194 -14.02 -6.47 -0.86
N PHE A 195 -12.78 -6.43 -1.31
CA PHE A 195 -11.68 -7.16 -0.66
C PHE A 195 -11.29 -6.66 0.75
N LYS A 196 -11.76 -5.48 1.16
CA LYS A 196 -11.61 -4.98 2.54
C LYS A 196 -12.50 -5.70 3.53
N ASN A 197 -13.49 -6.44 3.02
CA ASN A 197 -14.40 -7.27 3.78
C ASN A 197 -15.02 -6.56 5.00
N GLN A 198 -15.42 -5.29 4.80
CA GLN A 198 -16.16 -4.54 5.82
C GLN A 198 -17.47 -5.21 6.24
N PRO A 199 -18.19 -5.97 5.38
CA PRO A 199 -19.36 -6.72 5.82
C PRO A 199 -19.04 -7.67 6.99
N MET A 200 -17.95 -8.46 6.90
CA MET A 200 -17.54 -9.36 7.99
C MET A 200 -17.23 -8.57 9.29
N LEU A 201 -16.59 -7.40 9.17
CA LEU A 201 -16.32 -6.56 10.36
C LEU A 201 -17.61 -6.05 10.99
N ILE A 202 -18.58 -5.61 10.19
CA ILE A 202 -19.90 -5.19 10.70
C ILE A 202 -20.58 -6.35 11.41
N GLU A 203 -20.63 -7.53 10.79
CA GLU A 203 -21.22 -8.74 11.40
C GLU A 203 -20.52 -9.13 12.71
N ALA A 204 -19.19 -9.05 12.77
CA ALA A 204 -18.42 -9.27 13.99
C ALA A 204 -18.78 -8.23 15.07
N PHE A 205 -18.87 -6.96 14.67
CA PHE A 205 -19.19 -5.88 15.60
C PHE A 205 -20.64 -5.94 16.13
N LEU A 206 -21.60 -6.46 15.36
CA LEU A 206 -22.96 -6.74 15.87
C LEU A 206 -22.93 -7.67 17.08
N GLU A 207 -22.06 -8.69 17.09
CA GLU A 207 -21.89 -9.58 18.22
C GLU A 207 -21.13 -8.89 19.39
N VAL A 208 -20.14 -8.06 19.08
CA VAL A 208 -19.43 -7.22 20.08
C VAL A 208 -20.41 -6.29 20.77
N HIS A 209 -21.25 -5.59 20.02
CA HIS A 209 -22.20 -4.62 20.56
C HIS A 209 -23.26 -5.25 21.48
N LYS A 210 -23.66 -6.51 21.28
CA LYS A 210 -24.55 -7.23 22.21
C LYS A 210 -23.92 -7.34 23.61
N LYS A 211 -22.60 -7.47 23.69
CA LYS A 211 -21.85 -7.60 24.96
C LYS A 211 -21.44 -6.24 25.51
N HIS A 212 -21.13 -5.29 24.62
CA HIS A 212 -20.66 -3.94 24.93
C HIS A 212 -21.53 -2.89 24.23
N PRO A 213 -22.78 -2.65 24.69
CA PRO A 213 -23.74 -1.79 24.01
C PRO A 213 -23.39 -0.30 23.99
N ASP A 214 -22.36 0.11 24.70
CA ASP A 214 -21.83 1.45 24.74
C ASP A 214 -20.66 1.69 23.76
N TYR A 215 -20.27 0.66 23.00
CA TYR A 215 -19.28 0.77 21.93
C TYR A 215 -19.93 1.02 20.57
N VAL A 216 -19.23 1.78 19.73
CA VAL A 216 -19.64 2.07 18.35
C VAL A 216 -18.56 1.64 17.36
N LEU A 217 -18.95 1.29 16.14
CA LEU A 217 -18.04 1.03 15.01
C LEU A 217 -18.05 2.23 14.05
N LYS A 218 -16.88 2.77 13.76
CA LYS A 218 -16.69 3.83 12.77
C LYS A 218 -15.81 3.35 11.62
N ILE A 219 -16.33 3.36 10.40
CA ILE A 219 -15.63 2.97 9.19
C ILE A 219 -15.32 4.23 8.37
N TYR A 220 -14.03 4.57 8.27
CA TYR A 220 -13.53 5.70 7.51
C TYR A 220 -13.04 5.26 6.13
N GLY A 221 -13.57 5.86 5.09
CA GLY A 221 -13.08 5.61 3.74
C GLY A 221 -14.01 6.12 2.66
N PRO A 222 -13.45 6.54 1.51
CA PRO A 222 -14.26 6.96 0.38
C PRO A 222 -14.93 5.75 -0.28
N ASP A 223 -16.08 6.01 -0.88
CA ASP A 223 -16.79 5.07 -1.73
C ASP A 223 -16.00 4.79 -3.02
N SER A 224 -15.74 3.53 -3.30
CA SER A 224 -15.07 3.08 -4.54
C SER A 224 -16.02 2.95 -5.74
N LYS A 225 -17.31 3.19 -5.54
CA LYS A 225 -18.37 3.09 -6.56
C LYS A 225 -18.45 1.71 -7.24
N ASP A 226 -18.13 0.67 -6.48
CA ASP A 226 -18.20 -0.73 -6.91
C ASP A 226 -19.40 -1.50 -6.32
N GLY A 227 -20.33 -0.77 -5.64
CA GLY A 227 -21.49 -1.34 -4.98
C GLY A 227 -21.25 -1.76 -3.52
N THR A 228 -20.03 -1.66 -3.02
CA THR A 228 -19.71 -2.05 -1.64
C THR A 228 -20.41 -1.18 -0.62
N LYS A 229 -20.48 0.14 -0.86
CA LYS A 229 -21.15 1.07 0.07
C LYS A 229 -22.60 0.71 0.27
N GLU A 230 -23.34 0.45 -0.81
CA GLU A 230 -24.74 0.07 -0.80
C GLU A 230 -24.98 -1.24 -0.03
N ILE A 231 -24.05 -2.21 -0.16
CA ILE A 231 -24.09 -3.45 0.61
C ILE A 231 -23.94 -3.19 2.10
N LEU A 232 -23.03 -2.30 2.49
CA LEU A 232 -22.79 -1.94 3.90
C LEU A 232 -24.00 -1.19 4.48
N GLU A 233 -24.54 -0.22 3.77
CA GLU A 233 -25.74 0.53 4.18
C GLU A 233 -26.94 -0.41 4.39
N HIS A 234 -27.15 -1.34 3.46
CA HIS A 234 -28.21 -2.33 3.56
C HIS A 234 -28.01 -3.28 4.76
N LEU A 235 -26.79 -3.74 5.01
CA LEU A 235 -26.45 -4.58 6.16
C LEU A 235 -26.72 -3.87 7.49
N ILE A 236 -26.34 -2.60 7.59
CA ILE A 236 -26.58 -1.75 8.76
C ILE A 236 -28.08 -1.58 9.00
N GLU A 237 -28.86 -1.29 7.94
CA GLU A 237 -30.30 -1.10 8.02
C GLU A 237 -31.03 -2.38 8.43
N GLN A 238 -30.73 -3.51 7.79
CA GLN A 238 -31.31 -4.81 8.11
C GLN A 238 -31.14 -5.19 9.59
N ASN A 239 -30.00 -4.84 10.18
CA ASN A 239 -29.68 -5.14 11.57
C ASN A 239 -30.10 -4.04 12.54
N LYS A 240 -30.73 -2.95 12.06
CA LYS A 240 -31.11 -1.77 12.87
C LYS A 240 -29.92 -1.19 13.65
N ALA A 241 -28.75 -1.14 13.00
CA ALA A 241 -27.48 -0.79 13.62
C ALA A 241 -27.04 0.67 13.38
N GLN A 242 -27.90 1.53 12.82
CA GLN A 242 -27.57 2.89 12.40
C GLN A 242 -27.07 3.79 13.55
N GLU A 243 -27.45 3.48 14.78
CA GLU A 243 -27.03 4.27 15.96
C GLU A 243 -25.62 3.94 16.43
N TYR A 244 -25.08 2.77 16.08
CA TYR A 244 -23.80 2.29 16.58
C TYR A 244 -22.82 1.76 15.51
N VAL A 245 -23.21 1.71 14.22
CA VAL A 245 -22.33 1.43 13.09
C VAL A 245 -22.42 2.57 12.09
N MET A 246 -21.31 3.28 11.89
CA MET A 246 -21.27 4.52 11.11
C MET A 246 -20.26 4.43 9.97
N LEU A 247 -20.72 4.76 8.75
CA LEU A 247 -19.86 4.99 7.59
C LEU A 247 -19.50 6.48 7.56
N MET A 248 -18.23 6.80 7.89
CA MET A 248 -17.76 8.17 8.12
C MET A 248 -17.37 8.90 6.82
N GLY A 249 -17.26 8.16 5.69
CA GLY A 249 -16.71 8.71 4.45
C GLY A 249 -15.18 8.89 4.51
N GLY A 250 -14.62 9.51 3.46
CA GLY A 250 -13.19 9.84 3.41
C GLY A 250 -12.82 10.98 4.35
N SER A 251 -11.63 10.91 4.96
CA SER A 251 -11.09 11.97 5.81
C SER A 251 -9.61 12.19 5.55
N ASP A 252 -9.19 13.46 5.53
CA ASP A 252 -7.79 13.87 5.43
C ASP A 252 -7.13 14.05 6.82
N GLU A 253 -7.90 13.89 7.90
CA GLU A 253 -7.48 14.11 9.29
C GLU A 253 -7.53 12.83 10.14
N LEU A 254 -7.31 11.67 9.55
CA LEU A 254 -7.34 10.39 10.27
C LEU A 254 -6.35 10.34 11.45
N GLU A 255 -5.23 11.04 11.35
CA GLU A 255 -4.25 11.18 12.43
C GLU A 255 -4.80 11.87 13.70
N LYS A 256 -5.90 12.63 13.57
CA LYS A 256 -6.59 13.25 14.70
C LYS A 256 -7.78 12.43 15.20
N GLN A 257 -8.39 11.66 14.31
CA GLN A 257 -9.63 10.92 14.58
C GLN A 257 -9.36 9.53 15.15
N LEU A 258 -8.41 8.78 14.55
CA LEU A 258 -8.14 7.41 14.94
C LEU A 258 -7.52 7.24 16.33
N PRO A 259 -6.60 8.11 16.84
CA PRO A 259 -5.92 7.88 18.11
C PRO A 259 -6.83 7.72 19.30
N ASN A 260 -8.03 8.30 19.23
CA ASN A 260 -8.99 8.24 20.33
C ASN A 260 -9.72 6.89 20.46
N ALA A 261 -9.65 6.03 19.46
CA ALA A 261 -10.36 4.75 19.46
C ALA A 261 -9.71 3.72 20.41
N SER A 262 -10.55 2.84 20.99
CA SER A 262 -10.07 1.74 21.83
C SER A 262 -9.44 0.60 21.01
N VAL A 263 -9.97 0.32 19.81
CA VAL A 263 -9.52 -0.79 18.96
C VAL A 263 -9.52 -0.34 17.49
N TYR A 264 -8.47 -0.69 16.78
CA TYR A 264 -8.44 -0.64 15.32
C TYR A 264 -8.63 -2.04 14.75
N ALA A 265 -9.66 -2.23 13.92
CA ALA A 265 -9.96 -3.51 13.30
C ALA A 265 -9.66 -3.48 11.80
N PHE A 266 -8.86 -4.43 11.33
CA PHE A 266 -8.50 -4.60 9.93
C PHE A 266 -9.02 -5.94 9.41
N SER A 267 -9.97 -5.92 8.47
CA SER A 267 -10.76 -7.09 8.05
C SER A 267 -10.47 -7.62 6.64
N SER A 268 -9.48 -7.08 5.94
CA SER A 268 -9.24 -7.41 4.52
C SER A 268 -8.99 -8.89 4.28
N ASP A 269 -9.49 -9.40 3.16
CA ASP A 269 -9.26 -10.78 2.71
C ASP A 269 -7.91 -10.94 2.02
N TRP A 270 -7.44 -9.92 1.33
CA TRP A 270 -6.12 -9.89 0.71
C TRP A 270 -5.58 -8.46 0.62
N GLU A 271 -4.28 -8.32 0.82
CA GLU A 271 -3.52 -7.06 0.73
C GLU A 271 -2.06 -7.35 0.41
N GLY A 272 -1.37 -6.36 -0.16
CA GLY A 272 0.08 -6.31 -0.08
C GLY A 272 0.51 -5.95 1.35
N LEU A 273 1.05 -4.76 1.54
CA LEU A 273 1.26 -4.17 2.87
C LEU A 273 0.34 -2.95 3.00
N PRO A 274 -0.73 -3.03 3.81
CA PRO A 274 -1.74 -1.97 3.87
C PRO A 274 -1.23 -0.74 4.63
N ASN A 275 -1.24 0.44 3.99
CA ASN A 275 -0.80 1.70 4.62
C ASN A 275 -1.64 2.04 5.86
N ALA A 276 -2.95 1.81 5.80
CA ALA A 276 -3.86 2.08 6.92
C ALA A 276 -3.49 1.27 8.18
N LEU A 277 -3.00 0.05 8.01
CA LEU A 277 -2.49 -0.75 9.13
C LEU A 277 -1.20 -0.17 9.71
N LEU A 278 -0.26 0.27 8.86
CA LEU A 278 0.97 0.93 9.29
C LEU A 278 0.67 2.22 10.06
N GLU A 279 -0.31 2.99 9.59
CA GLU A 279 -0.77 4.22 10.24
C GLU A 279 -1.35 3.93 11.62
N ALA A 280 -2.23 2.93 11.73
CA ALA A 280 -2.84 2.53 13.00
C ALA A 280 -1.80 2.05 14.03
N LEU A 281 -0.84 1.20 13.60
CA LEU A 281 0.25 0.75 14.45
C LEU A 281 1.14 1.91 14.91
N SER A 282 1.48 2.84 14.01
CA SER A 282 2.32 4.01 14.35
C SER A 282 1.62 4.99 15.29
N LEU A 283 0.30 5.05 15.26
CA LEU A 283 -0.51 5.81 16.24
C LEU A 283 -0.58 5.13 17.61
N GLY A 284 -0.08 3.89 17.73
CA GLY A 284 -0.15 3.13 18.98
C GLY A 284 -1.55 2.61 19.28
N LEU A 285 -2.38 2.36 18.27
CA LEU A 285 -3.68 1.75 18.47
C LEU A 285 -3.55 0.26 18.80
N PRO A 286 -4.36 -0.26 19.74
CA PRO A 286 -4.55 -1.70 19.85
C PRO A 286 -5.19 -2.25 18.57
N VAL A 287 -4.49 -3.17 17.89
CA VAL A 287 -4.87 -3.61 16.55
C VAL A 287 -5.31 -5.07 16.56
N VAL A 288 -6.46 -5.35 15.93
CA VAL A 288 -6.86 -6.68 15.45
C VAL A 288 -6.81 -6.67 13.93
N ALA A 289 -6.11 -7.60 13.31
CA ALA A 289 -5.97 -7.67 11.86
C ALA A 289 -6.13 -9.08 11.31
N THR A 290 -6.80 -9.19 10.17
CA THR A 290 -6.83 -10.45 9.40
C THR A 290 -5.44 -10.76 8.84
N ASP A 291 -5.04 -12.03 8.91
CA ASP A 291 -3.76 -12.51 8.41
C ASP A 291 -3.85 -12.84 6.91
N CYS A 292 -3.75 -11.79 6.09
CA CYS A 292 -3.84 -11.91 4.63
C CYS A 292 -2.78 -12.85 4.02
N PRO A 293 -3.12 -13.60 2.94
CA PRO A 293 -2.27 -14.68 2.39
C PRO A 293 -0.84 -14.27 2.05
N CYS A 294 -0.61 -13.11 1.43
CA CYS A 294 0.75 -12.67 1.10
C CYS A 294 1.54 -12.11 2.29
N GLY A 295 0.95 -12.11 3.48
CA GLY A 295 1.63 -11.83 4.74
C GLY A 295 1.87 -10.35 5.05
N GLY A 296 1.11 -9.44 4.48
CA GLY A 296 1.20 -8.00 4.79
C GLY A 296 1.07 -7.72 6.28
N PRO A 297 -0.03 -8.08 6.93
CA PRO A 297 -0.21 -7.89 8.36
C PRO A 297 0.86 -8.60 9.21
N ARG A 298 1.17 -9.88 8.94
CA ARG A 298 2.20 -10.64 9.70
C ARG A 298 3.63 -10.13 9.51
N THR A 299 3.88 -9.30 8.52
CA THR A 299 5.20 -8.66 8.35
C THR A 299 5.45 -7.59 9.42
N VAL A 300 4.38 -6.97 9.92
CA VAL A 300 4.45 -5.85 10.87
C VAL A 300 3.77 -6.13 12.21
N ILE A 301 2.97 -7.19 12.29
CA ILE A 301 2.32 -7.65 13.53
C ILE A 301 2.90 -9.00 13.95
N ARG A 302 3.38 -9.05 15.19
CA ARG A 302 3.63 -10.28 15.93
C ARG A 302 2.48 -10.46 16.91
N SER A 303 1.62 -11.47 16.62
CA SER A 303 0.39 -11.69 17.38
C SER A 303 0.67 -11.89 18.88
N GLY A 304 -0.01 -11.10 19.71
CA GLY A 304 0.19 -11.10 21.18
C GLY A 304 1.32 -10.17 21.67
N GLU A 305 2.17 -9.60 20.77
CA GLU A 305 3.24 -8.66 21.14
C GLU A 305 2.87 -7.22 20.80
N ASN A 306 2.42 -6.94 19.57
CA ASN A 306 2.10 -5.58 19.08
C ASN A 306 0.78 -5.50 18.29
N GLY A 307 -0.09 -6.50 18.46
CA GLY A 307 -1.39 -6.61 17.83
C GLY A 307 -1.88 -8.05 17.88
N ILE A 308 -3.07 -8.30 17.37
CA ILE A 308 -3.67 -9.64 17.28
C ILE A 308 -3.93 -9.97 15.81
N LEU A 309 -3.46 -11.14 15.36
CA LEU A 309 -3.77 -11.67 14.04
C LEU A 309 -4.88 -12.72 14.13
N VAL A 310 -5.87 -12.60 13.26
CA VAL A 310 -6.98 -13.54 13.13
C VAL A 310 -7.06 -14.09 11.70
N PRO A 311 -7.62 -15.30 11.49
CA PRO A 311 -7.81 -15.82 10.13
C PRO A 311 -8.72 -14.90 9.30
N ILE A 312 -8.46 -14.82 7.97
CA ILE A 312 -9.38 -14.15 7.03
C ILE A 312 -10.75 -14.83 7.06
N LYS A 313 -11.81 -14.06 6.79
CA LYS A 313 -13.19 -14.54 6.70
C LYS A 313 -13.67 -15.28 7.95
N ASN A 314 -13.08 -15.00 9.10
CA ASN A 314 -13.45 -15.61 10.37
C ASN A 314 -14.04 -14.53 11.31
N LYS A 315 -15.36 -14.40 11.25
CA LYS A 315 -16.14 -13.45 12.04
C LYS A 315 -15.98 -13.71 13.54
N GLU A 316 -16.02 -14.97 13.93
CA GLU A 316 -15.93 -15.41 15.34
C GLU A 316 -14.59 -14.98 15.94
N ALA A 317 -13.47 -15.28 15.27
CA ALA A 317 -12.15 -14.88 15.73
C ALA A 317 -11.98 -13.35 15.79
N MET A 318 -12.55 -12.61 14.83
CA MET A 318 -12.57 -11.14 14.84
C MET A 318 -13.35 -10.62 16.05
N THR A 319 -14.54 -11.18 16.31
CA THR A 319 -15.37 -10.83 17.47
C THR A 319 -14.65 -11.07 18.79
N GLU A 320 -14.06 -12.25 18.96
CA GLU A 320 -13.33 -12.63 20.17
C GLU A 320 -12.12 -11.72 20.42
N ALA A 321 -11.35 -11.42 19.38
CA ALA A 321 -10.17 -10.55 19.49
C ALA A 321 -10.56 -9.10 19.82
N ILE A 322 -11.64 -8.57 19.23
CA ILE A 322 -12.15 -7.24 19.59
C ILE A 322 -12.62 -7.20 21.05
N ASN A 323 -13.42 -8.20 21.49
CA ASN A 323 -13.87 -8.30 22.87
C ASN A 323 -12.68 -8.38 23.84
N LEU A 324 -11.67 -9.17 23.54
CA LEU A 324 -10.46 -9.30 24.36
C LEU A 324 -9.79 -7.93 24.58
N LEU A 325 -9.61 -7.13 23.52
CA LEU A 325 -8.99 -5.79 23.64
C LEU A 325 -9.90 -4.77 24.35
N ILE A 326 -11.22 -4.95 24.33
CA ILE A 326 -12.16 -4.11 25.07
C ILE A 326 -12.12 -4.45 26.58
N GLU A 327 -12.02 -5.71 26.93
CA GLU A 327 -12.12 -6.24 28.29
C GLU A 327 -10.79 -6.20 29.05
N ASP A 328 -9.68 -6.47 28.35
CA ASP A 328 -8.33 -6.41 28.92
C ASP A 328 -7.59 -5.16 28.47
N ARG A 329 -7.81 -4.07 29.22
CA ARG A 329 -7.19 -2.77 28.93
C ARG A 329 -5.67 -2.79 29.08
N GLU A 330 -5.12 -3.55 30.01
CA GLU A 330 -3.67 -3.64 30.21
C GLU A 330 -3.01 -4.30 29.00
N LEU A 331 -3.62 -5.36 28.49
CA LEU A 331 -3.19 -5.99 27.23
C LEU A 331 -3.30 -5.01 26.06
N ALA A 332 -4.42 -4.31 25.91
CA ALA A 332 -4.65 -3.37 24.82
C ALA A 332 -3.60 -2.23 24.83
N GLU A 333 -3.35 -1.62 25.98
CA GLU A 333 -2.35 -0.56 26.15
C GLU A 333 -0.95 -1.06 25.82
N ARG A 334 -0.55 -2.21 26.36
CA ARG A 334 0.76 -2.83 26.09
C ARG A 334 0.96 -3.14 24.60
N LEU A 335 -0.07 -3.67 23.92
CA LEU A 335 0.01 -3.95 22.48
C LEU A 335 0.12 -2.67 21.66
N GLY A 336 -0.62 -1.62 22.04
CA GLY A 336 -0.56 -0.30 21.40
C GLY A 336 0.79 0.38 21.56
N GLU A 337 1.36 0.40 22.78
CA GLU A 337 2.71 0.93 23.03
C GLU A 337 3.76 0.21 22.14
N LYS A 338 3.68 -1.12 22.10
CA LYS A 338 4.61 -1.92 21.31
C LYS A 338 4.42 -1.72 19.80
N ALA A 339 3.18 -1.50 19.35
CA ALA A 339 2.87 -1.19 17.95
C ALA A 339 3.51 0.13 17.50
N ARG A 340 3.51 1.14 18.37
CA ARG A 340 4.07 2.48 18.09
C ARG A 340 5.57 2.45 17.79
N GLU A 341 6.31 1.47 18.29
CA GLU A 341 7.75 1.31 18.01
C GLU A 341 8.05 1.10 16.50
N LEU A 342 7.05 0.73 15.70
CA LEU A 342 7.19 0.58 14.24
C LEU A 342 7.42 1.94 13.54
N GLY A 343 6.75 3.00 13.99
CA GLY A 343 6.70 4.31 13.34
C GLY A 343 8.07 4.87 12.93
N PRO A 344 9.05 4.98 13.84
CA PRO A 344 10.39 5.51 13.53
C PRO A 344 11.12 4.76 12.41
N SER A 345 10.86 3.46 12.23
CA SER A 345 11.52 2.63 11.21
C SER A 345 10.93 2.79 9.81
N ILE A 346 9.70 3.31 9.70
CA ILE A 346 8.95 3.45 8.45
C ILE A 346 8.62 4.90 8.09
N THR A 347 9.39 5.86 8.60
CA THR A 347 9.32 7.26 8.16
C THR A 347 9.65 7.38 6.67
N ALA A 348 9.19 8.46 6.01
CA ALA A 348 9.54 8.72 4.61
C ALA A 348 11.06 8.73 4.40
N SER A 349 11.82 9.37 5.32
CA SER A 349 13.27 9.44 5.27
C SER A 349 13.95 8.07 5.46
N SER A 350 13.50 7.27 6.46
CA SER A 350 14.06 5.93 6.71
C SER A 350 13.87 4.99 5.52
N ILE A 351 12.67 4.98 4.94
CA ILE A 351 12.36 4.15 3.78
C ILE A 351 13.09 4.65 2.53
N ALA A 352 13.16 5.98 2.32
CA ALA A 352 13.91 6.55 1.19
C ALA A 352 15.40 6.18 1.27
N GLU A 353 16.01 6.16 2.47
CA GLU A 353 17.39 5.75 2.63
C GLU A 353 17.61 4.25 2.30
N GLN A 354 16.70 3.37 2.70
CA GLN A 354 16.76 1.94 2.30
C GLN A 354 16.71 1.78 0.78
N TRP A 355 15.81 2.52 0.12
CA TRP A 355 15.74 2.56 -1.35
C TRP A 355 17.01 3.11 -1.97
N ARG A 356 17.58 4.20 -1.42
CA ARG A 356 18.81 4.85 -1.90
C ARG A 356 19.98 3.89 -1.84
N GLN A 357 20.15 3.18 -0.72
CA GLN A 357 21.22 2.19 -0.56
C GLN A 357 21.09 1.07 -1.58
N TYR A 358 19.88 0.56 -1.79
CA TYR A 358 19.64 -0.48 -2.77
C TYR A 358 19.87 -0.01 -4.20
N MET A 359 19.42 1.20 -4.56
CA MET A 359 19.67 1.82 -5.86
C MET A 359 21.18 2.04 -6.11
N LYS A 360 21.91 2.58 -5.13
CA LYS A 360 23.36 2.79 -5.22
C LYS A 360 24.10 1.49 -5.47
N LYS A 361 23.74 0.43 -4.76
CA LYS A 361 24.29 -0.92 -4.97
C LYS A 361 24.08 -1.39 -6.42
N ILE A 362 22.85 -1.29 -6.94
CA ILE A 362 22.53 -1.71 -8.31
C ILE A 362 23.32 -0.92 -9.35
N VAL A 363 23.44 0.41 -9.16
CA VAL A 363 24.20 1.26 -10.08
C VAL A 363 25.70 0.93 -10.05
N ALA A 364 26.26 0.68 -8.87
CA ALA A 364 27.68 0.29 -8.70
C ALA A 364 27.99 -1.08 -9.33
N ASP A 365 27.15 -2.09 -9.03
CA ASP A 365 27.31 -3.45 -9.58
C ASP A 365 27.29 -3.47 -11.12
N ARG A 366 26.58 -2.50 -11.72
CA ARG A 366 26.51 -2.38 -13.18
C ARG A 366 27.72 -1.67 -13.80
N ARG A 367 28.31 -0.69 -13.11
CA ARG A 367 29.52 0.00 -13.60
C ARG A 367 30.75 -0.93 -13.60
N ASN A 368 30.70 -1.99 -12.79
CA ASN A 368 31.77 -2.98 -12.65
C ASN A 368 31.63 -4.19 -13.61
N ARG A 369 30.56 -4.22 -14.43
CA ARG A 369 30.33 -5.22 -15.50
C ARG A 369 30.63 -4.61 -16.88
#